data_8bb7c526171a399b0d4f3dfe393643ff
#
_entry.id   8bb7c526171a399b0d4f3dfe393643ff
#
_cell.length_a   1.000
_cell.length_b   1.000
_cell.length_c   1.000
_cell.angle_alpha   90.00
_cell.angle_beta   90.00
_cell.angle_gamma   90.00
#
_symmetry.space_group_name_H-M   'P 1'
#
loop_
_entity.id
_entity.type
_entity.pdbx_description
1 polymer ?
#
loop_
_entity_poly.entity_id
_entity_poly.type
_entity_poly.pdbx_seq_one_letter_code
_entity_poly.pdbx_strand_id
1 'polypeptide(L)'
;MTLLPNERIDDLQFRGLKIIQNPQYFCFGMDAVLLSHFARLKKADRAADLGTGTGILPLLLWGRYEFRHMTGIEIQSNIADMASRSVSLNNLDEKITIINEDLRNFGFGSQAGTMDAVISNPP
;
A
#
# COMPACT_ATOMS: atom_id res chain seq x y z
N MET A 1 0.29 -18.79 5.44
CA MET A 1 -0.08 -17.55 6.16
C MET A 1 -1.35 -17.76 6.96
N THR A 2 -1.38 -17.31 8.20
CA THR A 2 -2.55 -17.46 9.05
C THR A 2 -3.36 -16.18 9.01
N LEU A 3 -4.64 -16.29 8.67
CA LEU A 3 -5.57 -15.16 8.74
C LEU A 3 -6.06 -14.96 10.17
N LEU A 4 -6.28 -13.71 10.55
CA LEU A 4 -6.93 -13.38 11.80
C LEU A 4 -8.46 -13.51 11.65
N PRO A 5 -9.22 -13.53 12.77
CA PRO A 5 -10.69 -13.63 12.68
C PRO A 5 -11.27 -12.53 11.80
N ASN A 6 -12.27 -12.89 11.01
CA ASN A 6 -13.00 -12.01 10.09
C ASN A 6 -12.17 -11.54 8.88
N GLU A 7 -10.94 -11.96 8.74
CA GLU A 7 -10.14 -11.64 7.56
C GLU A 7 -10.44 -12.59 6.42
N ARG A 8 -10.31 -12.07 5.21
CA ARG A 8 -10.39 -12.87 3.99
C ARG A 8 -9.31 -12.42 3.00
N ILE A 9 -8.96 -13.31 2.08
CA ILE A 9 -8.07 -12.96 0.97
C ILE A 9 -8.94 -12.73 -0.26
N ASP A 10 -8.82 -11.53 -0.84
CA ASP A 10 -9.48 -11.20 -2.10
C ASP A 10 -8.47 -11.19 -3.24
N ASP A 11 -8.86 -11.74 -4.36
CA ASP A 11 -8.07 -11.70 -5.59
C ASP A 11 -8.38 -10.38 -6.29
N LEU A 12 -7.34 -9.61 -6.59
CA LEU A 12 -7.51 -8.32 -7.29
C LEU A 12 -7.78 -8.50 -8.79
N GLN A 13 -7.69 -9.75 -9.27
CA GLN A 13 -7.87 -10.10 -10.67
C GLN A 13 -7.01 -9.26 -11.61
N PHE A 14 -5.80 -8.99 -11.13
CA PHE A 14 -4.83 -8.18 -11.84
C PHE A 14 -3.43 -8.66 -11.44
N ARG A 15 -2.70 -9.23 -12.40
CA ARG A 15 -1.31 -9.68 -12.20
C ARG A 15 -1.13 -10.72 -11.09
N GLY A 16 -2.19 -11.45 -10.75
CA GLY A 16 -2.14 -12.45 -9.68
C GLY A 16 -2.05 -11.86 -8.28
N LEU A 17 -2.25 -10.55 -8.14
CA LEU A 17 -2.15 -9.87 -6.85
C LEU A 17 -3.35 -10.18 -5.97
N LYS A 18 -3.09 -10.33 -4.68
CA LYS A 18 -4.10 -10.62 -3.66
C LYS A 18 -3.98 -9.63 -2.52
N ILE A 19 -5.08 -9.42 -1.81
CA ILE A 19 -5.11 -8.51 -0.66
C ILE A 19 -5.90 -9.12 0.48
N ILE A 20 -5.42 -8.91 1.71
CA ILE A 20 -6.14 -9.31 2.92
C ILE A 20 -7.06 -8.16 3.31
N GLN A 21 -8.34 -8.48 3.51
CA GLN A 21 -9.32 -7.50 3.95
C GLN A 21 -10.12 -8.04 5.14
N ASN A 22 -10.65 -7.12 5.92
CA ASN A 22 -11.56 -7.43 7.03
C ASN A 22 -12.80 -6.56 6.87
N PRO A 23 -13.99 -7.17 6.65
CA PRO A 23 -15.22 -6.39 6.45
C PRO A 23 -15.62 -5.51 7.63
N GLN A 24 -15.07 -5.77 8.83
CA GLN A 24 -15.33 -4.94 10.01
C GLN A 24 -14.56 -3.63 9.98
N TYR A 25 -13.55 -3.53 9.11
CA TYR A 25 -12.80 -2.31 8.88
C TYR A 25 -13.16 -1.74 7.51
N PHE A 26 -12.61 -0.57 7.20
CA PHE A 26 -12.79 0.01 5.89
C PHE A 26 -12.11 -0.86 4.82
N CYS A 27 -12.87 -1.32 3.82
CA CYS A 27 -12.32 -1.98 2.66
C CYS A 27 -12.09 -0.96 1.55
N PHE A 28 -11.12 -1.22 0.66
CA PHE A 28 -10.87 -0.29 -0.44
C PHE A 28 -12.11 -0.18 -1.34
N GLY A 29 -12.30 1.00 -1.92
CA GLY A 29 -13.37 1.25 -2.85
C GLY A 29 -12.86 1.58 -4.24
N MET A 30 -13.77 1.98 -5.11
CA MET A 30 -13.47 2.35 -6.49
C MET A 30 -12.48 3.51 -6.57
N ASP A 31 -12.45 4.40 -5.56
CA ASP A 31 -11.55 5.55 -5.55
C ASP A 31 -10.08 5.15 -5.64
N ALA A 32 -9.69 4.11 -4.90
CA ALA A 32 -8.31 3.62 -4.94
C ALA A 32 -7.97 3.05 -6.31
N VAL A 33 -8.91 2.31 -6.90
CA VAL A 33 -8.72 1.75 -8.25
C VAL A 33 -8.57 2.85 -9.27
N LEU A 34 -9.44 3.87 -9.23
CA LEU A 34 -9.37 5.02 -10.14
C LEU A 34 -8.06 5.78 -9.97
N LEU A 35 -7.65 6.04 -8.73
CA LEU A 35 -6.39 6.74 -8.48
C LEU A 35 -5.21 5.97 -9.07
N SER A 36 -5.23 4.64 -9.00
CA SER A 36 -4.16 3.84 -9.58
C SER A 36 -4.07 3.99 -11.10
N HIS A 37 -5.17 4.34 -11.77
CA HIS A 37 -5.19 4.59 -13.21
C HIS A 37 -4.63 5.96 -13.56
N PHE A 38 -4.76 6.95 -12.69
CA PHE A 38 -4.31 8.31 -12.96
C PHE A 38 -2.88 8.57 -12.48
N ALA A 39 -2.45 7.90 -11.44
CA ALA A 39 -1.09 8.05 -10.95
C ALA A 39 -0.08 7.56 -12.01
N ARG A 40 1.04 8.24 -12.11
CA ARG A 40 2.12 7.91 -13.06
C ARG A 40 3.41 7.68 -12.29
N LEU A 41 3.97 6.49 -12.45
CA LEU A 41 5.25 6.14 -11.85
C LEU A 41 6.17 5.59 -12.93
N LYS A 42 7.46 5.76 -12.72
CA LYS A 42 8.49 5.16 -13.56
C LYS A 42 9.10 3.97 -12.84
N LYS A 43 9.71 3.08 -13.59
CA LYS A 43 10.33 1.87 -13.04
C LYS A 43 11.41 2.18 -12.00
N ALA A 44 12.11 3.29 -12.14
CA ALA A 44 13.16 3.71 -11.22
C ALA A 44 12.66 4.53 -10.03
N ASP A 45 11.36 4.82 -9.97
CA ASP A 45 10.81 5.73 -8.96
C ASP A 45 10.76 5.09 -7.57
N ARG A 46 11.05 5.92 -6.58
CA ARG A 46 10.74 5.67 -5.17
C ARG A 46 9.54 6.53 -4.81
N ALA A 47 8.52 5.91 -4.24
CA ALA A 47 7.26 6.59 -3.96
C ALA A 47 6.82 6.34 -2.53
N ALA A 48 5.93 7.19 -2.04
CA ALA A 48 5.27 7.02 -0.76
C ALA A 48 3.76 7.12 -0.94
N ASP A 49 3.02 6.28 -0.22
CA ASP A 49 1.57 6.32 -0.17
C ASP A 49 1.15 6.69 1.25
N LEU A 50 0.63 7.90 1.41
CA LEU A 50 0.25 8.45 2.70
C LEU A 50 -1.17 7.99 3.07
N GLY A 51 -1.30 7.30 4.20
CA GLY A 51 -2.58 6.70 4.57
C GLY A 51 -2.87 5.48 3.72
N THR A 52 -1.92 4.56 3.66
CA THR A 52 -1.98 3.43 2.70
C THR A 52 -3.12 2.45 2.98
N GLY A 53 -3.71 2.48 4.18
CA GLY A 53 -4.78 1.57 4.54
C GLY A 53 -4.36 0.12 4.42
N THR A 54 -5.13 -0.67 3.70
CA THR A 54 -4.87 -2.10 3.50
C THR A 54 -3.75 -2.37 2.49
N GLY A 55 -3.14 -1.33 1.91
CA GLY A 55 -2.06 -1.48 0.95
C GLY A 55 -2.52 -1.61 -0.49
N ILE A 56 -3.75 -1.25 -0.79
CA ILE A 56 -4.31 -1.43 -2.13
C ILE A 56 -3.57 -0.65 -3.21
N LEU A 57 -3.23 0.63 -2.95
CA LEU A 57 -2.53 1.44 -3.94
C LEU A 57 -1.13 0.92 -4.24
N PRO A 58 -0.29 0.62 -3.24
CA PRO A 58 1.01 0.02 -3.54
C PRO A 58 0.91 -1.26 -4.39
N LEU A 59 -0.06 -2.12 -4.10
CA LEU A 59 -0.21 -3.36 -4.87
C LEU A 59 -0.62 -3.08 -6.31
N LEU A 60 -1.64 -2.25 -6.53
CA LEU A 60 -2.11 -1.93 -7.88
C LEU A 60 -1.03 -1.21 -8.69
N LEU A 61 -0.31 -0.28 -8.06
CA LEU A 61 0.75 0.47 -8.74
C LEU A 61 1.95 -0.41 -9.05
N TRP A 62 2.25 -1.38 -8.20
CA TRP A 62 3.27 -2.37 -8.52
C TRP A 62 2.90 -3.16 -9.77
N GLY A 63 1.67 -3.61 -9.86
CA GLY A 63 1.21 -4.35 -11.03
C GLY A 63 1.28 -3.54 -12.32
N ARG A 64 1.17 -2.22 -12.24
CA ARG A 64 1.21 -1.33 -13.40
C ARG A 64 2.62 -0.90 -13.81
N TYR A 65 3.46 -0.57 -12.82
CA TYR A 65 4.69 0.17 -13.09
C TYR A 65 5.95 -0.52 -12.62
N GLU A 66 5.84 -1.54 -11.77
CA GLU A 66 7.01 -2.25 -11.21
C GLU A 66 8.08 -1.26 -10.73
N PHE A 67 7.64 -0.26 -9.95
CA PHE A 67 8.49 0.81 -9.43
C PHE A 67 9.68 0.26 -8.62
N ARG A 68 10.64 1.14 -8.30
CA ARG A 68 11.81 0.73 -7.54
C ARG A 68 11.47 0.34 -6.11
N HIS A 69 10.72 1.20 -5.42
CA HIS A 69 10.29 0.95 -4.05
C HIS A 69 9.12 1.86 -3.67
N MET A 70 8.22 1.36 -2.85
CA MET A 70 7.14 2.17 -2.30
C MET A 70 7.05 1.98 -0.79
N THR A 71 6.92 3.09 -0.07
CA THR A 71 6.67 3.11 1.36
C THR A 71 5.22 3.50 1.60
N GLY A 72 4.45 2.61 2.21
CA GLY A 72 3.08 2.88 2.63
C GLY A 72 3.06 3.23 4.11
N ILE A 73 2.38 4.30 4.47
CA ILE A 73 2.33 4.79 5.85
C ILE A 73 0.90 4.72 6.36
N GLU A 74 0.68 4.06 7.48
CA GLU A 74 -0.64 3.87 8.06
C GLU A 74 -0.57 4.04 9.58
N ILE A 75 -1.45 4.90 10.12
CA ILE A 75 -1.46 5.21 11.55
C ILE A 75 -2.11 4.10 12.39
N GLN A 76 -3.08 3.38 11.84
CA GLN A 76 -3.77 2.32 12.57
C GLN A 76 -2.97 1.03 12.53
N SER A 77 -2.51 0.57 13.70
CA SER A 77 -1.59 -0.57 13.77
C SER A 77 -2.18 -1.87 13.21
N ASN A 78 -3.45 -2.13 13.45
CA ASN A 78 -4.11 -3.33 12.95
C ASN A 78 -4.25 -3.32 11.42
N ILE A 79 -4.50 -2.15 10.84
CA ILE A 79 -4.61 -1.99 9.39
C ILE A 79 -3.22 -2.07 8.74
N ALA A 80 -2.22 -1.43 9.36
CA ALA A 80 -0.84 -1.51 8.89
C ALA A 80 -0.33 -2.96 8.89
N ASP A 81 -0.69 -3.73 9.92
CA ASP A 81 -0.34 -5.14 9.99
C ASP A 81 -0.97 -5.93 8.84
N MET A 82 -2.24 -5.69 8.55
CA MET A 82 -2.92 -6.32 7.41
C MET A 82 -2.22 -5.98 6.10
N ALA A 83 -1.89 -4.70 5.90
CA ALA A 83 -1.19 -4.25 4.69
C ALA A 83 0.16 -4.95 4.55
N SER A 84 0.91 -5.04 5.64
CA SER A 84 2.22 -5.69 5.64
C SER A 84 2.11 -7.18 5.29
N ARG A 85 1.11 -7.85 5.83
CA ARG A 85 0.87 -9.26 5.50
C ARG A 85 0.43 -9.45 4.04
N SER A 86 -0.32 -8.50 3.49
CA SER A 86 -0.69 -8.53 2.07
C SER A 86 0.53 -8.38 1.17
N VAL A 87 1.47 -7.52 1.55
CA VAL A 87 2.74 -7.37 0.84
C VAL A 87 3.49 -8.70 0.82
N SER A 88 3.61 -9.35 1.97
CA SER A 88 4.30 -10.65 2.07
C SER A 88 3.58 -11.74 1.30
N LEU A 89 2.25 -11.73 1.31
CA LEU A 89 1.43 -12.69 0.57
C LEU A 89 1.75 -12.65 -0.93
N ASN A 90 2.09 -11.48 -1.45
CA ASN A 90 2.44 -11.28 -2.86
C ASN A 90 3.94 -11.34 -3.12
N ASN A 91 4.76 -11.70 -2.12
CA ASN A 91 6.22 -11.76 -2.23
C ASN A 91 6.84 -10.43 -2.64
N LEU A 92 6.30 -9.32 -2.13
CA LEU A 92 6.74 -7.97 -2.49
C LEU A 92 7.45 -7.25 -1.35
N ASP A 93 7.97 -7.98 -0.36
CA ASP A 93 8.62 -7.38 0.82
C ASP A 93 9.82 -6.51 0.46
N GLU A 94 10.51 -6.80 -0.65
CA GLU A 94 11.65 -6.00 -1.10
C GLU A 94 11.23 -4.75 -1.86
N LYS A 95 9.98 -4.69 -2.31
CA LYS A 95 9.47 -3.61 -3.15
C LYS A 95 8.53 -2.66 -2.43
N ILE A 96 7.85 -3.14 -1.40
CA ILE A 96 6.88 -2.37 -0.65
C ILE A 96 7.16 -2.54 0.84
N THR A 97 7.31 -1.42 1.53
CA THR A 97 7.48 -1.39 2.98
C THR A 97 6.29 -0.67 3.60
N ILE A 98 5.65 -1.29 4.58
CA ILE A 98 4.56 -0.66 5.32
C ILE A 98 5.08 -0.18 6.66
N ILE A 99 4.85 1.09 6.97
CA ILE A 99 5.27 1.72 8.22
C ILE A 99 4.02 2.10 9.00
N ASN A 100 3.94 1.62 10.25
CA ASN A 100 2.87 2.02 11.17
C ASN A 100 3.31 3.28 11.90
N GLU A 101 2.87 4.42 11.42
CA GLU A 101 3.29 5.70 11.97
C GLU A 101 2.28 6.79 11.68
N ASP A 102 2.26 7.82 12.52
CA ASP A 102 1.51 9.04 12.27
C ASP A 102 2.27 9.88 11.25
N LEU A 103 1.58 10.36 10.21
CA LEU A 103 2.19 11.17 9.17
C LEU A 103 2.95 12.38 9.72
N ARG A 104 2.46 12.95 10.83
CA ARG A 104 3.11 14.11 11.46
C ARG A 104 4.49 13.80 12.01
N ASN A 105 4.74 12.52 12.31
CA ASN A 105 6.00 12.05 12.87
C ASN A 105 6.87 11.35 11.82
N PHE A 106 6.33 11.11 10.63
CA PHE A 106 7.11 10.52 9.55
C PHE A 106 8.20 11.50 9.14
N GLY A 107 9.42 11.03 9.09
CA GLY A 107 10.59 11.87 8.89
C GLY A 107 10.69 12.46 7.49
N PHE A 108 9.76 13.32 7.11
CA PHE A 108 9.81 13.98 5.81
C PHE A 108 11.12 14.73 5.60
N GLY A 109 11.66 15.29 6.69
CA GLY A 109 12.93 15.99 6.61
C GLY A 109 14.08 15.10 6.14
N SER A 110 14.12 13.86 6.59
CA SER A 110 15.18 12.92 6.22
C SER A 110 14.89 12.18 4.92
N GLN A 111 13.63 12.08 4.52
CA GLN A 111 13.19 11.28 3.38
C GLN A 111 12.80 12.12 2.17
N ALA A 112 12.57 13.41 2.35
CA ALA A 112 12.04 14.28 1.30
C ALA A 112 12.86 14.26 0.01
N GLY A 113 14.18 14.14 0.11
CA GLY A 113 15.07 14.09 -1.04
C GLY A 113 15.19 12.72 -1.70
N THR A 114 14.56 11.69 -1.15
CA THR A 114 14.67 10.32 -1.67
C THR A 114 13.42 9.84 -2.40
N MET A 115 12.32 10.60 -2.33
CA MET A 115 11.06 10.22 -2.95
C MET A 115 10.85 10.97 -4.26
N ASP A 116 10.54 10.22 -5.31
CA ASP A 116 10.23 10.78 -6.63
C ASP A 116 8.74 11.11 -6.76
N ALA A 117 7.89 10.45 -5.98
CA ALA A 117 6.45 10.67 -6.02
C ALA A 117 5.84 10.44 -4.64
N VAL A 118 4.79 11.19 -4.34
CA VAL A 118 3.99 11.02 -3.12
C VAL A 118 2.53 10.95 -3.52
N ILE A 119 1.84 9.95 -3.02
CA ILE A 119 0.45 9.70 -3.35
C ILE A 119 -0.35 9.71 -2.06
N SER A 120 -1.59 10.17 -2.13
CA SER A 120 -2.50 10.10 -1.00
C SER A 120 -3.92 9.92 -1.50
N ASN A 121 -4.63 9.00 -0.85
CA ASN A 121 -6.07 8.78 -1.09
C ASN A 121 -6.76 8.92 0.27
N PRO A 122 -7.04 10.16 0.71
CA PRO A 122 -7.66 10.38 2.02
C PRO A 122 -9.06 9.75 2.09
N PRO A 123 -9.47 9.34 3.29
CA PRO A 123 -10.79 8.75 3.49
C PRO A 123 -11.91 9.76 3.29
#